data_3a76dca175c34073213a77299399437f
#
_entry.id   3a76dca175c34073213a77299399437f
#
_cell.length_a   1.000
_cell.length_b   1.000
_cell.length_c   1.000
_cell.angle_alpha   90.00
_cell.angle_beta   90.00
_cell.angle_gamma   90.00
#
_symmetry.space_group_name_H-M   'P 1'
#
loop_
_entity.id
_entity.type
_entity.pdbx_description
1 polymer ?
#
loop_
_entity_poly.entity_id
_entity_poly.type
_entity_poly.pdbx_seq_one_letter_code
_entity_poly.pdbx_strand_id
1 'polypeptide(L)'
;MWQTNEVAGKLIDEGTEVEIIGVKSTGDLSLGGNLSADVGQFVKSVDEKLLSGEVDIAIHSSKDVPVDYDNRISILGYLERGPTSDIILFSYKAEGSKKLNEVINSSVSHDLETILDTFPKGGRIGTSSVRRQSFFLSKRDDVVPLAIRGRVETRIERLLQGRVEGIILAEAGLHRLSLLDALPKGSSEINAMRISSEDWPTAPGQGAIVVHCLKDRLGELSWVNKRLNDYSTEVSVGEERRILQSLGGGCKTPVGVECVNGESRGYMAPENWREEYVSGNSFQLLPIDKYGITPQPENQAVPDDRGNPGHSSKLVSTLNSERMGNKLRNMGIEVLNTPVIELSEIKNNWPEFHLDVTIPRNEWPILILTSPFASRCASMMVEEIPDLGKIQWLAIGSGTARSCFRHGNPASICANASNSKELENYIKENIPSNVNLLIPRSSVGNNNMANNLKTAGFTVNSWVGYENSRKNVEFDEMNAQDVLLISSPSSAKSWDSNQLPVPDTVLCMGLTTKTEIQNIERFNNTEVIVLDGPVTESISQWWSENRK
;
A
#
# COMPACT_ATOMS: atom_id res chain seq x y z
N MET A 1 -16.49 -18.87 -8.75
CA MET A 1 -17.87 -19.48 -8.84
C MET A 1 -18.76 -18.74 -9.84
N TRP A 2 -19.07 -17.42 -9.69
CA TRP A 2 -19.97 -16.73 -10.64
C TRP A 2 -19.50 -16.81 -12.11
N GLN A 3 -18.22 -16.51 -12.37
CA GLN A 3 -17.63 -16.58 -13.71
C GLN A 3 -17.77 -17.97 -14.35
N THR A 4 -17.54 -19.00 -13.55
CA THR A 4 -17.63 -20.40 -14.01
C THR A 4 -19.08 -20.78 -14.30
N ASN A 5 -20.01 -20.34 -13.45
CA ASN A 5 -21.43 -20.58 -13.66
C ASN A 5 -21.97 -19.85 -14.91
N GLU A 6 -21.46 -18.64 -15.20
CA GLU A 6 -21.83 -17.88 -16.40
C GLU A 6 -21.40 -18.61 -17.68
N VAL A 7 -20.16 -19.13 -17.70
CA VAL A 7 -19.68 -19.95 -18.83
C VAL A 7 -20.47 -21.24 -18.93
N ALA A 8 -20.66 -21.95 -17.82
CA ALA A 8 -21.41 -23.21 -17.79
C ALA A 8 -22.85 -23.03 -18.28
N GLY A 9 -23.56 -21.98 -17.83
CA GLY A 9 -24.90 -21.67 -18.27
C GLY A 9 -25.02 -21.53 -19.78
N LYS A 10 -24.11 -20.73 -20.38
CA LYS A 10 -24.04 -20.54 -21.85
C LYS A 10 -23.77 -21.83 -22.63
N LEU A 11 -23.08 -22.81 -22.05
CA LEU A 11 -22.80 -24.11 -22.66
C LEU A 11 -23.96 -25.11 -22.47
N ILE A 12 -24.59 -25.09 -21.28
CA ILE A 12 -25.73 -26.00 -20.94
C ILE A 12 -26.97 -25.67 -21.75
N ASP A 13 -27.28 -24.38 -21.97
CA ASP A 13 -28.47 -23.91 -22.73
C ASP A 13 -28.56 -24.50 -24.13
N GLU A 14 -27.48 -25.13 -24.60
CA GLU A 14 -27.43 -25.79 -25.90
C GLU A 14 -27.25 -27.30 -25.83
N GLY A 15 -27.51 -27.88 -24.69
CA GLY A 15 -27.55 -29.32 -24.51
C GLY A 15 -26.20 -29.97 -24.26
N THR A 16 -25.17 -29.17 -23.88
CA THR A 16 -23.86 -29.70 -23.46
C THR A 16 -23.92 -30.06 -21.97
N GLU A 17 -23.46 -31.25 -21.64
CA GLU A 17 -23.25 -31.64 -20.25
C GLU A 17 -21.97 -30.98 -19.71
N VAL A 18 -22.07 -30.26 -18.59
CA VAL A 18 -20.96 -29.50 -18.00
C VAL A 18 -20.76 -29.90 -16.55
N GLU A 19 -19.53 -30.32 -16.21
CA GLU A 19 -19.09 -30.53 -14.83
C GLU A 19 -18.20 -29.37 -14.38
N ILE A 20 -18.47 -28.79 -13.20
CA ILE A 20 -17.69 -27.70 -12.62
C ILE A 20 -16.73 -28.24 -11.57
N ILE A 21 -15.43 -28.10 -11.81
CA ILE A 21 -14.36 -28.48 -10.87
C ILE A 21 -13.82 -27.22 -10.19
N GLY A 22 -14.06 -27.12 -8.86
CA GLY A 22 -13.55 -26.01 -8.06
C GLY A 22 -12.10 -26.24 -7.61
N VAL A 23 -11.21 -25.27 -7.86
CA VAL A 23 -9.80 -25.31 -7.45
C VAL A 23 -9.58 -24.37 -6.26
N LYS A 24 -8.98 -24.89 -5.17
CA LYS A 24 -8.50 -24.05 -4.06
C LYS A 24 -7.14 -23.48 -4.43
N SER A 25 -6.99 -22.17 -4.43
CA SER A 25 -5.72 -21.55 -4.74
C SER A 25 -4.90 -21.30 -3.47
N THR A 26 -3.57 -21.42 -3.61
CA THR A 26 -2.60 -21.08 -2.55
C THR A 26 -2.51 -19.57 -2.31
N GLY A 27 -2.91 -18.74 -3.26
CA GLY A 27 -2.98 -17.27 -3.10
C GLY A 27 -3.97 -16.80 -2.03
N ASP A 28 -4.94 -17.66 -1.67
CA ASP A 28 -5.81 -17.44 -0.52
C ASP A 28 -5.10 -17.65 0.83
N LEU A 29 -3.86 -18.11 0.87
CA LEU A 29 -3.13 -18.47 2.10
C LEU A 29 -2.28 -17.34 2.70
N SER A 30 -2.36 -16.10 2.22
CA SER A 30 -1.61 -14.96 2.77
C SER A 30 -2.55 -13.84 3.23
N LEU A 31 -2.32 -13.31 4.44
CA LEU A 31 -2.91 -12.08 4.96
C LEU A 31 -1.93 -10.91 4.90
N GLY A 32 -0.67 -11.19 4.60
CA GLY A 32 0.41 -10.21 4.58
C GLY A 32 0.42 -9.31 3.35
N GLY A 33 1.15 -8.22 3.46
CA GLY A 33 1.31 -7.22 2.40
C GLY A 33 2.36 -7.55 1.35
N ASN A 34 3.12 -8.64 1.50
CA ASN A 34 4.21 -8.96 0.57
C ASN A 34 3.69 -9.04 -0.88
N LEU A 35 4.16 -8.11 -1.71
CA LEU A 35 3.74 -7.96 -3.10
C LEU A 35 4.47 -8.94 -4.04
N SER A 36 5.54 -9.60 -3.57
CA SER A 36 6.37 -10.45 -4.43
C SER A 36 5.88 -11.90 -4.54
N ALA A 37 5.14 -12.41 -3.56
CA ALA A 37 4.90 -13.83 -3.40
C ALA A 37 3.76 -14.43 -4.26
N ASP A 38 2.78 -13.64 -4.75
CA ASP A 38 1.49 -14.21 -5.15
C ASP A 38 0.96 -13.82 -6.53
N VAL A 39 1.80 -13.28 -7.41
CA VAL A 39 1.36 -12.89 -8.75
C VAL A 39 1.18 -14.13 -9.62
N GLY A 40 -0.04 -14.35 -10.10
CA GLY A 40 -0.36 -15.47 -11.01
C GLY A 40 -0.62 -16.82 -10.34
N GLN A 41 -0.48 -16.95 -9.01
CA GLN A 41 -0.73 -18.23 -8.32
C GLN A 41 -2.17 -18.72 -8.46
N PHE A 42 -3.15 -17.80 -8.51
CA PHE A 42 -4.55 -18.17 -8.76
C PHE A 42 -4.75 -18.79 -10.14
N VAL A 43 -4.11 -18.20 -11.16
CA VAL A 43 -4.18 -18.67 -12.54
C VAL A 43 -3.44 -20.01 -12.65
N LYS A 44 -2.24 -20.09 -12.07
CA LYS A 44 -1.38 -21.29 -12.15
C LYS A 44 -2.06 -22.54 -11.61
N SER A 45 -2.69 -22.49 -10.45
CA SER A 45 -3.36 -23.67 -9.86
C SER A 45 -4.54 -24.18 -10.70
N VAL A 46 -5.22 -23.29 -11.43
CA VAL A 46 -6.31 -23.67 -12.34
C VAL A 46 -5.72 -24.21 -13.66
N ASP A 47 -4.70 -23.54 -14.19
CA ASP A 47 -4.03 -23.97 -15.43
C ASP A 47 -3.29 -25.30 -15.25
N GLU A 48 -2.81 -25.64 -14.05
CA GLU A 48 -2.24 -26.97 -13.75
C GLU A 48 -3.27 -28.09 -13.97
N LYS A 49 -4.55 -27.88 -13.64
CA LYS A 49 -5.63 -28.82 -13.92
C LYS A 49 -5.92 -28.94 -15.43
N LEU A 50 -5.79 -27.84 -16.16
CA LEU A 50 -5.90 -27.84 -17.60
C LEU A 50 -4.74 -28.60 -18.24
N LEU A 51 -3.50 -28.35 -17.78
CA LEU A 51 -2.29 -29.01 -18.29
C LEU A 51 -2.21 -30.50 -17.97
N SER A 52 -2.82 -30.94 -16.86
CA SER A 52 -2.93 -32.37 -16.52
C SER A 52 -4.05 -33.09 -17.26
N GLY A 53 -4.92 -32.38 -18.00
CA GLY A 53 -6.07 -32.95 -18.69
C GLY A 53 -7.23 -33.30 -17.76
N GLU A 54 -7.22 -32.82 -16.51
CA GLU A 54 -8.33 -33.01 -15.56
C GLU A 54 -9.56 -32.15 -15.91
N VAL A 55 -9.35 -31.06 -16.65
CA VAL A 55 -10.40 -30.18 -17.15
C VAL A 55 -10.17 -29.86 -18.63
N ASP A 56 -11.25 -29.63 -19.37
CA ASP A 56 -11.20 -29.28 -20.80
C ASP A 56 -10.93 -27.80 -21.03
N ILE A 57 -11.45 -26.95 -20.13
CA ILE A 57 -11.32 -25.50 -20.18
C ILE A 57 -11.06 -24.92 -18.79
N ALA A 58 -10.32 -23.83 -18.74
CA ALA A 58 -10.05 -23.07 -17.52
C ALA A 58 -10.58 -21.64 -17.66
N ILE A 59 -11.19 -21.10 -16.59
CA ILE A 59 -11.90 -19.82 -16.63
C ILE A 59 -11.24 -18.84 -15.66
N HIS A 60 -10.84 -17.67 -16.18
CA HIS A 60 -10.11 -16.65 -15.44
C HIS A 60 -10.71 -15.25 -15.60
N SER A 61 -10.46 -14.38 -14.62
CA SER A 61 -10.50 -12.94 -14.84
C SER A 61 -9.30 -12.54 -15.69
N SER A 62 -9.50 -11.93 -16.84
CA SER A 62 -8.43 -11.65 -17.81
C SER A 62 -7.29 -10.81 -17.24
N LYS A 63 -7.59 -9.84 -16.37
CA LYS A 63 -6.59 -8.99 -15.71
C LYS A 63 -5.62 -9.75 -14.78
N ASP A 64 -6.00 -10.94 -14.31
CA ASP A 64 -5.21 -11.75 -13.38
C ASP A 64 -4.33 -12.77 -14.12
N VAL A 65 -4.54 -12.96 -15.43
CA VAL A 65 -3.73 -13.83 -16.29
C VAL A 65 -2.41 -13.12 -16.62
N PRO A 66 -1.25 -13.74 -16.32
CA PRO A 66 0.05 -13.21 -16.72
C PRO A 66 0.13 -12.95 -18.23
N VAL A 67 1.00 -12.04 -18.66
CA VAL A 67 1.27 -11.81 -20.10
C VAL A 67 1.95 -13.04 -20.70
N ASP A 68 2.90 -13.58 -19.92
CA ASP A 68 3.61 -14.82 -20.27
C ASP A 68 3.00 -15.97 -19.46
N TYR A 69 2.37 -16.91 -20.15
CA TYR A 69 1.81 -18.13 -19.60
C TYR A 69 2.31 -19.35 -20.42
N ASP A 70 2.05 -20.57 -19.96
CA ASP A 70 2.54 -21.81 -20.59
C ASP A 70 2.12 -21.85 -22.06
N ASN A 71 3.08 -22.11 -22.94
CA ASN A 71 2.89 -22.11 -24.38
C ASN A 71 1.99 -23.25 -24.91
N ARG A 72 1.66 -24.23 -24.06
CA ARG A 72 0.67 -25.28 -24.34
C ARG A 72 -0.76 -24.81 -24.16
N ILE A 73 -0.96 -23.68 -23.48
CA ILE A 73 -2.27 -23.07 -23.24
C ILE A 73 -2.56 -22.05 -24.36
N SER A 74 -3.82 -21.96 -24.73
CA SER A 74 -4.32 -20.95 -25.66
C SER A 74 -5.60 -20.33 -25.14
N ILE A 75 -5.86 -19.10 -25.54
CA ILE A 75 -7.13 -18.43 -25.32
C ILE A 75 -8.15 -19.06 -26.26
N LEU A 76 -9.21 -19.63 -25.69
CA LEU A 76 -10.33 -20.19 -26.44
C LEU A 76 -11.37 -19.11 -26.78
N GLY A 77 -11.51 -18.08 -25.92
CA GLY A 77 -12.41 -16.98 -26.17
C GLY A 77 -12.60 -16.07 -24.96
N TYR A 78 -13.32 -14.98 -25.17
CA TYR A 78 -13.71 -14.00 -24.15
C TYR A 78 -15.22 -13.90 -24.08
N LEU A 79 -15.78 -13.80 -22.89
CA LEU A 79 -17.17 -13.42 -22.73
C LEU A 79 -17.34 -11.90 -22.96
N GLU A 80 -18.58 -11.49 -23.24
CA GLU A 80 -18.95 -10.07 -23.26
C GLU A 80 -18.40 -9.35 -22.00
N ARG A 81 -17.77 -8.21 -22.23
CA ARG A 81 -17.04 -7.47 -21.19
C ARG A 81 -18.01 -6.83 -20.21
N GLY A 82 -17.88 -7.16 -18.95
CA GLY A 82 -18.59 -6.48 -17.87
C GLY A 82 -18.01 -5.10 -17.55
N PRO A 83 -18.52 -4.41 -16.51
CA PRO A 83 -18.04 -3.09 -16.13
C PRO A 83 -16.53 -3.04 -15.92
N THR A 84 -15.88 -2.04 -16.52
CA THR A 84 -14.41 -1.88 -16.47
C THR A 84 -13.95 -0.97 -15.35
N SER A 85 -14.80 -0.06 -14.85
CA SER A 85 -14.44 0.98 -13.89
C SER A 85 -13.94 0.44 -12.55
N ASP A 86 -13.22 1.29 -11.84
CA ASP A 86 -12.98 1.13 -10.40
C ASP A 86 -14.00 1.95 -9.61
N ILE A 87 -14.37 1.43 -8.44
CA ILE A 87 -15.21 2.13 -7.47
C ILE A 87 -14.39 2.30 -6.19
N ILE A 88 -14.38 3.52 -5.65
CA ILE A 88 -13.88 3.79 -4.31
C ILE A 88 -15.03 3.69 -3.31
N LEU A 89 -14.85 2.95 -2.24
CA LEU A 89 -15.76 2.80 -1.12
C LEU A 89 -15.17 3.53 0.09
N PHE A 90 -15.98 4.27 0.83
CA PHE A 90 -15.57 5.07 1.97
C PHE A 90 -16.14 4.52 3.28
N SER A 91 -15.34 4.56 4.36
CA SER A 91 -15.80 4.24 5.72
C SER A 91 -16.58 5.40 6.39
N TYR A 92 -16.71 6.51 5.70
CA TYR A 92 -17.39 7.73 6.14
C TYR A 92 -18.30 8.27 5.02
N LYS A 93 -19.08 9.30 5.30
CA LYS A 93 -19.89 9.99 4.29
C LYS A 93 -19.03 11.02 3.57
N ALA A 94 -18.51 10.65 2.39
CA ALA A 94 -17.80 11.58 1.52
C ALA A 94 -18.81 12.50 0.80
N GLU A 95 -18.44 13.76 0.58
CA GLU A 95 -19.29 14.71 -0.17
C GLU A 95 -19.51 14.22 -1.60
N GLY A 96 -20.71 14.32 -2.12
CA GLY A 96 -21.08 13.83 -3.46
C GLY A 96 -21.18 12.31 -3.59
N SER A 97 -20.82 11.52 -2.56
CA SER A 97 -20.96 10.06 -2.59
C SER A 97 -22.40 9.61 -2.51
N LYS A 98 -22.68 8.43 -3.10
CA LYS A 98 -23.96 7.73 -3.01
C LYS A 98 -23.78 6.40 -2.31
N LYS A 99 -24.89 5.74 -1.96
CA LYS A 99 -24.83 4.39 -1.42
C LYS A 99 -24.33 3.40 -2.48
N LEU A 100 -23.58 2.39 -2.05
CA LEU A 100 -22.94 1.42 -2.95
C LEU A 100 -23.92 0.83 -3.98
N ASN A 101 -25.12 0.44 -3.53
CA ASN A 101 -26.15 -0.14 -4.42
C ASN A 101 -26.62 0.87 -5.47
N GLU A 102 -26.69 2.15 -5.15
CA GLU A 102 -27.05 3.19 -6.13
C GLU A 102 -25.94 3.38 -7.16
N VAL A 103 -24.66 3.34 -6.72
CA VAL A 103 -23.50 3.47 -7.62
C VAL A 103 -23.42 2.31 -8.59
N ILE A 104 -23.61 1.07 -8.13
CA ILE A 104 -23.57 -0.13 -8.98
C ILE A 104 -24.67 -0.08 -10.06
N ASN A 105 -25.83 0.47 -9.74
CA ASN A 105 -26.98 0.57 -10.65
C ASN A 105 -27.05 1.90 -11.43
N SER A 106 -26.02 2.72 -11.38
CA SER A 106 -25.94 4.03 -12.03
C SER A 106 -24.81 4.03 -13.06
N SER A 107 -24.88 4.93 -14.04
CA SER A 107 -23.77 5.21 -14.97
C SER A 107 -22.94 6.43 -14.56
N VAL A 108 -23.28 7.11 -13.46
CA VAL A 108 -22.58 8.31 -13.01
C VAL A 108 -21.18 7.97 -12.53
N SER A 109 -20.18 8.64 -13.07
CA SER A 109 -18.78 8.62 -12.62
C SER A 109 -18.34 10.01 -12.17
N HIS A 110 -17.30 10.05 -11.37
CA HIS A 110 -16.66 11.27 -10.87
C HIS A 110 -15.24 11.32 -11.39
N ASP A 111 -14.76 12.53 -11.71
CA ASP A 111 -13.34 12.74 -11.97
C ASP A 111 -12.52 12.44 -10.71
N LEU A 112 -11.23 12.18 -10.93
CA LEU A 112 -10.34 11.80 -9.84
C LEU A 112 -10.15 12.95 -8.83
N GLU A 113 -10.11 14.20 -9.28
CA GLU A 113 -9.89 15.37 -8.42
C GLU A 113 -11.03 15.51 -7.40
N THR A 114 -12.28 15.45 -7.85
CA THR A 114 -13.47 15.44 -6.97
C THR A 114 -13.37 14.37 -5.88
N ILE A 115 -12.92 13.16 -6.23
CA ILE A 115 -12.76 12.06 -5.27
C ILE A 115 -11.64 12.36 -4.26
N LEU A 116 -10.51 12.87 -4.75
CA LEU A 116 -9.34 13.17 -3.92
C LEU A 116 -9.62 14.29 -2.91
N ASP A 117 -10.40 15.29 -3.28
CA ASP A 117 -10.79 16.40 -2.40
C ASP A 117 -11.65 15.95 -1.22
N THR A 118 -12.45 14.89 -1.42
CA THR A 118 -13.24 14.31 -0.33
C THR A 118 -12.43 13.40 0.59
N PHE A 119 -11.23 12.97 0.18
CA PHE A 119 -10.44 12.02 0.96
C PHE A 119 -9.68 12.74 2.09
N PRO A 120 -9.77 12.26 3.35
CA PRO A 120 -9.21 12.98 4.50
C PRO A 120 -7.69 13.09 4.40
N LYS A 121 -7.15 14.20 4.91
CA LYS A 121 -5.71 14.43 4.97
C LYS A 121 -5.03 13.37 5.83
N GLY A 122 -3.95 12.76 5.30
CA GLY A 122 -3.26 11.66 5.98
C GLY A 122 -4.07 10.37 6.08
N GLY A 123 -5.21 10.27 5.39
CA GLY A 123 -6.10 9.12 5.40
C GLY A 123 -5.43 7.85 4.86
N ARG A 124 -5.99 6.68 5.19
CA ARG A 124 -5.46 5.37 4.79
C ARG A 124 -6.25 4.83 3.61
N ILE A 125 -5.55 4.50 2.53
CA ILE A 125 -6.15 3.87 1.35
C ILE A 125 -5.80 2.39 1.28
N GLY A 126 -6.82 1.54 1.25
CA GLY A 126 -6.67 0.08 1.23
C GLY A 126 -6.66 -0.47 -0.19
N THR A 127 -5.51 -0.86 -0.70
CA THR A 127 -5.38 -1.59 -1.96
C THR A 127 -4.05 -2.31 -2.05
N SER A 128 -4.04 -3.51 -2.64
CA SER A 128 -2.81 -4.25 -2.96
C SER A 128 -2.45 -4.13 -4.44
N SER A 129 -3.21 -3.38 -5.23
CA SER A 129 -2.92 -3.12 -6.65
C SER A 129 -1.88 -2.02 -6.78
N VAL A 130 -0.72 -2.35 -7.35
CA VAL A 130 0.39 -1.41 -7.59
C VAL A 130 -0.07 -0.23 -8.45
N ARG A 131 -0.90 -0.48 -9.49
CA ARG A 131 -1.50 0.56 -10.31
C ARG A 131 -2.35 1.53 -9.48
N ARG A 132 -3.30 1.01 -8.68
CA ARG A 132 -4.18 1.86 -7.86
C ARG A 132 -3.40 2.65 -6.81
N GLN A 133 -2.38 2.04 -6.21
CA GLN A 133 -1.48 2.72 -5.29
C GLN A 133 -0.77 3.88 -5.98
N SER A 134 -0.06 3.62 -7.07
CA SER A 134 0.72 4.65 -7.76
C SER A 134 -0.15 5.78 -8.30
N PHE A 135 -1.32 5.48 -8.89
CA PHE A 135 -2.21 6.49 -9.43
C PHE A 135 -2.78 7.40 -8.34
N PHE A 136 -3.21 6.82 -7.21
CA PHE A 136 -3.72 7.60 -6.08
C PHE A 136 -2.61 8.46 -5.45
N LEU A 137 -1.44 7.86 -5.22
CA LEU A 137 -0.32 8.51 -4.54
C LEU A 137 0.40 9.55 -5.42
N SER A 138 0.26 9.51 -6.74
CA SER A 138 0.78 10.55 -7.63
C SER A 138 0.08 11.91 -7.42
N LYS A 139 -1.13 11.89 -6.85
CA LYS A 139 -1.94 13.07 -6.57
C LYS A 139 -2.05 13.42 -5.08
N ARG A 140 -1.89 12.42 -4.19
CA ARG A 140 -2.08 12.54 -2.75
C ARG A 140 -0.92 11.88 -1.99
N ASP A 141 0.18 12.58 -1.88
CA ASP A 141 1.39 12.12 -1.21
C ASP A 141 1.26 12.02 0.32
N ASP A 142 0.25 12.66 0.90
CA ASP A 142 -0.06 12.61 2.33
C ASP A 142 -0.75 11.29 2.75
N VAL A 143 -1.47 10.64 1.83
CA VAL A 143 -2.23 9.41 2.09
C VAL A 143 -1.31 8.22 2.39
N VAL A 144 -1.77 7.30 3.24
CA VAL A 144 -1.02 6.11 3.66
C VAL A 144 -1.58 4.86 2.99
N PRO A 145 -0.84 4.20 2.09
CA PRO A 145 -1.28 2.95 1.47
C PRO A 145 -1.16 1.77 2.44
N LEU A 146 -2.26 1.01 2.60
CA LEU A 146 -2.28 -0.23 3.39
C LEU A 146 -2.64 -1.42 2.50
N ALA A 147 -2.06 -2.58 2.82
CA ALA A 147 -2.37 -3.82 2.13
C ALA A 147 -3.72 -4.37 2.59
N ILE A 148 -4.71 -4.33 1.71
CA ILE A 148 -6.00 -4.97 1.91
C ILE A 148 -6.13 -6.12 0.91
N ARG A 149 -5.99 -7.35 1.39
CA ARG A 149 -6.03 -8.59 0.61
C ARG A 149 -7.23 -9.45 0.98
N GLY A 150 -7.40 -10.53 0.23
CA GLY A 150 -8.51 -11.46 0.35
C GLY A 150 -9.57 -11.22 -0.71
N ARG A 151 -10.66 -11.98 -0.63
CA ARG A 151 -11.82 -11.81 -1.51
C ARG A 151 -12.46 -10.43 -1.31
N VAL A 152 -13.26 -9.99 -2.27
CA VAL A 152 -13.90 -8.67 -2.25
C VAL A 152 -14.68 -8.47 -0.94
N GLU A 153 -15.40 -9.49 -0.50
CA GLU A 153 -16.19 -9.49 0.75
C GLU A 153 -15.29 -9.17 1.96
N THR A 154 -14.14 -9.85 2.08
CA THR A 154 -13.19 -9.62 3.18
C THR A 154 -12.63 -8.20 3.17
N ARG A 155 -12.40 -7.62 1.98
CA ARG A 155 -11.92 -6.23 1.85
C ARG A 155 -12.97 -5.24 2.31
N ILE A 156 -14.24 -5.47 1.97
CA ILE A 156 -15.38 -4.66 2.42
C ILE A 156 -15.54 -4.76 3.94
N GLU A 157 -15.44 -5.95 4.52
CA GLU A 157 -15.50 -6.14 5.97
C GLU A 157 -14.42 -5.32 6.69
N ARG A 158 -13.21 -5.26 6.15
CA ARG A 158 -12.12 -4.45 6.74
C ARG A 158 -12.38 -2.95 6.64
N LEU A 159 -13.03 -2.48 5.58
CA LEU A 159 -13.51 -1.10 5.49
C LEU A 159 -14.56 -0.83 6.58
N LEU A 160 -15.55 -1.71 6.74
CA LEU A 160 -16.58 -1.60 7.77
C LEU A 160 -16.02 -1.65 9.20
N GLN A 161 -14.89 -2.31 9.41
CA GLN A 161 -14.12 -2.31 10.66
C GLN A 161 -13.32 -1.01 10.89
N GLY A 162 -13.38 -0.02 9.98
CA GLY A 162 -12.65 1.25 10.09
C GLY A 162 -11.12 1.13 9.98
N ARG A 163 -10.61 0.04 9.36
CA ARG A 163 -9.17 -0.15 9.19
C ARG A 163 -8.54 0.85 8.23
N VAL A 164 -9.33 1.36 7.29
CA VAL A 164 -8.96 2.35 6.27
C VAL A 164 -10.12 3.30 6.03
N GLU A 165 -9.82 4.50 5.55
CA GLU A 165 -10.81 5.50 5.17
C GLU A 165 -11.44 5.18 3.81
N GLY A 166 -10.70 4.50 2.93
CA GLY A 166 -11.23 4.07 1.64
C GLY A 166 -10.57 2.80 1.10
N ILE A 167 -11.32 2.05 0.27
CA ILE A 167 -10.79 0.95 -0.54
C ILE A 167 -11.19 1.14 -2.00
N ILE A 168 -10.34 0.70 -2.91
CA ILE A 168 -10.63 0.74 -4.35
C ILE A 168 -10.82 -0.67 -4.87
N LEU A 169 -11.99 -0.93 -5.45
CA LEU A 169 -12.38 -2.23 -5.98
C LEU A 169 -12.80 -2.12 -7.45
N ALA A 170 -12.62 -3.20 -8.22
CA ALA A 170 -13.15 -3.27 -9.56
C ALA A 170 -14.69 -3.42 -9.53
N GLU A 171 -15.39 -2.61 -10.26
CA GLU A 171 -16.86 -2.62 -10.35
C GLU A 171 -17.41 -3.99 -10.74
N ALA A 172 -16.77 -4.68 -11.68
CA ALA A 172 -17.17 -6.03 -12.08
C ALA A 172 -17.27 -7.02 -10.91
N GLY A 173 -16.35 -6.88 -9.91
CA GLY A 173 -16.39 -7.72 -8.70
C GLY A 173 -17.60 -7.40 -7.80
N LEU A 174 -17.87 -6.12 -7.60
CA LEU A 174 -19.02 -5.64 -6.81
C LEU A 174 -20.35 -5.98 -7.48
N HIS A 175 -20.44 -5.79 -8.78
CA HIS A 175 -21.63 -6.14 -9.57
C HIS A 175 -21.96 -7.63 -9.46
N ARG A 176 -20.95 -8.51 -9.60
CA ARG A 176 -21.13 -9.97 -9.46
C ARG A 176 -21.62 -10.37 -8.07
N LEU A 177 -21.09 -9.75 -7.01
CA LEU A 177 -21.56 -10.01 -5.64
C LEU A 177 -22.97 -9.49 -5.41
N SER A 178 -23.33 -8.35 -5.98
CA SER A 178 -24.69 -7.79 -5.92
C SER A 178 -25.69 -8.72 -6.59
N LEU A 179 -25.37 -9.26 -7.78
CA LEU A 179 -26.23 -10.23 -8.49
C LEU A 179 -26.45 -11.53 -7.71
N LEU A 180 -25.49 -11.93 -6.88
CA LEU A 180 -25.57 -13.12 -6.03
C LEU A 180 -26.18 -12.85 -4.66
N ASP A 181 -26.55 -11.61 -4.34
CA ASP A 181 -26.92 -11.18 -2.98
C ASP A 181 -25.85 -11.56 -1.93
N ALA A 182 -24.60 -11.50 -2.32
CA ALA A 182 -23.44 -11.96 -1.53
C ALA A 182 -22.57 -10.81 -0.98
N LEU A 183 -23.05 -9.58 -1.06
CA LEU A 183 -22.37 -8.45 -0.42
C LEU A 183 -22.44 -8.60 1.12
N PRO A 184 -21.35 -8.30 1.85
CA PRO A 184 -21.33 -8.38 3.31
C PRO A 184 -22.44 -7.57 3.98
N LYS A 185 -22.91 -8.02 5.13
CA LYS A 185 -23.90 -7.28 5.92
C LYS A 185 -23.37 -5.87 6.25
N GLY A 186 -24.20 -4.86 6.05
CA GLY A 186 -23.83 -3.45 6.22
C GLY A 186 -23.31 -2.78 4.95
N SER A 187 -23.10 -3.50 3.84
CA SER A 187 -22.66 -2.91 2.57
C SER A 187 -23.64 -1.89 2.00
N SER A 188 -24.95 -2.01 2.32
CA SER A 188 -25.97 -1.03 1.92
C SER A 188 -25.71 0.38 2.47
N GLU A 189 -25.02 0.48 3.59
CA GLU A 189 -24.71 1.76 4.24
C GLU A 189 -23.40 2.38 3.77
N ILE A 190 -22.60 1.65 3.00
CA ILE A 190 -21.31 2.13 2.47
C ILE A 190 -21.55 3.23 1.45
N ASN A 191 -20.81 4.32 1.60
CA ASN A 191 -20.76 5.39 0.61
C ASN A 191 -19.70 5.07 -0.44
N ALA A 192 -19.99 5.37 -1.70
CA ALA A 192 -19.13 5.02 -2.81
C ALA A 192 -19.17 6.05 -3.93
N MET A 193 -18.12 6.06 -4.76
CA MET A 193 -18.04 6.81 -6.02
C MET A 193 -17.41 5.93 -7.10
N ARG A 194 -17.96 5.97 -8.33
CA ARG A 194 -17.30 5.39 -9.50
C ARG A 194 -16.26 6.37 -10.01
N ILE A 195 -15.03 5.89 -10.25
CA ILE A 195 -13.94 6.70 -10.77
C ILE A 195 -14.04 6.76 -12.31
N SER A 196 -13.99 7.95 -12.89
CA SER A 196 -13.90 8.13 -14.33
C SER A 196 -12.64 7.49 -14.89
N SER A 197 -12.75 6.80 -16.02
CA SER A 197 -11.60 6.18 -16.68
C SER A 197 -10.72 7.18 -17.45
N GLU A 198 -11.15 8.42 -17.61
CA GLU A 198 -10.37 9.45 -18.31
C GLU A 198 -9.01 9.68 -17.64
N ASP A 199 -9.02 9.91 -16.34
CA ASP A 199 -7.79 10.12 -15.54
C ASP A 199 -7.34 8.87 -14.79
N TRP A 200 -8.17 7.82 -14.84
CA TRP A 200 -7.96 6.57 -14.11
C TRP A 200 -8.19 5.33 -14.98
N PRO A 201 -7.42 5.15 -16.07
CA PRO A 201 -7.53 3.94 -16.88
C PRO A 201 -7.26 2.70 -16.03
N THR A 202 -8.03 1.65 -16.28
CA THR A 202 -8.06 0.49 -15.43
C THR A 202 -7.02 -0.57 -15.81
N ALA A 203 -6.96 -1.67 -15.07
CA ALA A 203 -6.01 -2.72 -15.39
C ALA A 203 -6.36 -3.37 -16.74
N PRO A 204 -5.35 -3.68 -17.59
CA PRO A 204 -5.58 -4.40 -18.84
C PRO A 204 -6.43 -5.65 -18.63
N GLY A 205 -7.51 -5.79 -19.39
CA GLY A 205 -8.47 -6.89 -19.28
C GLY A 205 -9.42 -6.82 -18.08
N GLN A 206 -9.51 -5.69 -17.37
CA GLN A 206 -10.50 -5.54 -16.29
C GLN A 206 -11.92 -5.63 -16.86
N GLY A 207 -12.80 -6.33 -16.13
CA GLY A 207 -14.18 -6.61 -16.55
C GLY A 207 -14.31 -7.86 -17.42
N ALA A 208 -13.28 -8.28 -18.14
CA ALA A 208 -13.30 -9.43 -19.04
C ALA A 208 -13.11 -10.77 -18.32
N ILE A 209 -13.84 -11.78 -18.78
CA ILE A 209 -13.63 -13.20 -18.46
C ILE A 209 -13.01 -13.85 -19.67
N VAL A 210 -11.90 -14.57 -19.45
CA VAL A 210 -11.19 -15.32 -20.48
C VAL A 210 -11.31 -16.82 -20.23
N VAL A 211 -11.46 -17.59 -21.30
CA VAL A 211 -11.53 -19.04 -21.29
C VAL A 211 -10.26 -19.57 -21.96
N HIS A 212 -9.53 -20.41 -21.24
CA HIS A 212 -8.33 -21.10 -21.73
C HIS A 212 -8.66 -22.55 -22.10
N CYS A 213 -7.93 -23.09 -23.07
CA CYS A 213 -7.87 -24.52 -23.37
C CYS A 213 -6.45 -24.94 -23.72
N LEU A 214 -6.21 -26.24 -23.85
CA LEU A 214 -4.97 -26.72 -24.43
C LEU A 214 -4.89 -26.36 -25.92
N LYS A 215 -3.73 -25.94 -26.38
CA LYS A 215 -3.48 -25.46 -27.73
C LYS A 215 -3.80 -26.49 -28.81
N ASP A 216 -3.51 -27.76 -28.55
CA ASP A 216 -3.78 -28.90 -29.45
C ASP A 216 -5.27 -29.24 -29.53
N ARG A 217 -6.10 -28.77 -28.57
CA ARG A 217 -7.54 -28.96 -28.54
C ARG A 217 -8.35 -27.81 -29.13
N LEU A 218 -7.69 -26.73 -29.59
CA LEU A 218 -8.40 -25.58 -30.20
C LEU A 218 -9.36 -25.96 -31.32
N GLY A 219 -8.96 -26.93 -32.18
CA GLY A 219 -9.81 -27.39 -33.26
C GLY A 219 -11.06 -28.10 -32.76
N GLU A 220 -10.90 -29.01 -31.80
CA GLU A 220 -11.98 -29.76 -31.17
C GLU A 220 -12.97 -28.81 -30.43
N LEU A 221 -12.45 -27.83 -29.72
CA LEU A 221 -13.23 -26.90 -28.93
C LEU A 221 -13.67 -25.62 -29.69
N SER A 222 -13.49 -25.59 -31.00
CA SER A 222 -13.87 -24.41 -31.81
C SER A 222 -15.36 -24.06 -31.72
N TRP A 223 -16.22 -25.00 -31.42
CA TRP A 223 -17.64 -24.79 -31.19
C TRP A 223 -17.89 -23.98 -29.89
N VAL A 224 -17.06 -24.19 -28.84
CA VAL A 224 -17.12 -23.42 -27.59
C VAL A 224 -16.74 -21.96 -27.87
N ASN A 225 -15.68 -21.72 -28.66
CA ASN A 225 -15.31 -20.37 -29.09
C ASN A 225 -16.48 -19.66 -29.78
N LYS A 226 -17.09 -20.30 -30.79
CA LYS A 226 -18.22 -19.70 -31.54
C LYS A 226 -19.37 -19.31 -30.64
N ARG A 227 -19.50 -19.91 -29.49
CA ARG A 227 -20.58 -19.71 -28.53
C ARG A 227 -20.31 -18.65 -27.49
N LEU A 228 -19.10 -18.62 -27.00
CA LEU A 228 -18.69 -17.80 -25.86
C LEU A 228 -18.02 -16.51 -26.27
N ASN A 229 -17.35 -16.51 -27.45
CA ASN A 229 -16.44 -15.43 -27.78
C ASN A 229 -17.17 -14.16 -28.20
N ASP A 230 -16.98 -13.10 -27.46
CA ASP A 230 -17.31 -11.73 -27.85
C ASP A 230 -16.13 -11.09 -28.55
N TYR A 231 -16.28 -10.84 -29.85
CA TYR A 231 -15.20 -10.30 -30.69
C TYR A 231 -14.76 -8.90 -30.25
N SER A 232 -15.67 -8.07 -29.77
CA SER A 232 -15.35 -6.71 -29.30
C SER A 232 -14.44 -6.76 -28.08
N THR A 233 -14.75 -7.67 -27.13
CA THR A 233 -13.93 -7.93 -25.94
C THR A 233 -12.57 -8.50 -26.33
N GLU A 234 -12.52 -9.46 -27.25
CA GLU A 234 -11.26 -10.07 -27.73
C GLU A 234 -10.33 -9.01 -28.31
N VAL A 235 -10.81 -8.14 -29.17
CA VAL A 235 -10.01 -7.10 -29.82
C VAL A 235 -9.52 -6.08 -28.77
N SER A 236 -10.41 -5.57 -27.92
CA SER A 236 -10.03 -4.54 -26.94
C SER A 236 -9.06 -5.07 -25.89
N VAL A 237 -9.32 -6.25 -25.34
CA VAL A 237 -8.44 -6.87 -24.32
C VAL A 237 -7.13 -7.32 -24.95
N GLY A 238 -7.17 -7.84 -26.19
CA GLY A 238 -5.97 -8.21 -26.94
C GLY A 238 -5.01 -7.03 -27.10
N GLU A 239 -5.53 -5.86 -27.46
CA GLU A 239 -4.73 -4.65 -27.61
C GLU A 239 -4.21 -4.14 -26.26
N GLU A 240 -5.03 -4.11 -25.21
CA GLU A 240 -4.61 -3.73 -23.86
C GLU A 240 -3.46 -4.61 -23.35
N ARG A 241 -3.54 -5.92 -23.57
CA ARG A 241 -2.50 -6.89 -23.18
C ARG A 241 -1.24 -6.75 -24.03
N ARG A 242 -1.37 -6.47 -25.34
CA ARG A 242 -0.24 -6.19 -26.23
C ARG A 242 0.55 -4.97 -25.74
N ILE A 243 -0.13 -3.89 -25.37
CA ILE A 243 0.49 -2.68 -24.80
C ILE A 243 1.20 -3.04 -23.48
N LEU A 244 0.54 -3.76 -22.57
CA LEU A 244 1.15 -4.19 -21.31
C LEU A 244 2.43 -5.01 -21.56
N GLN A 245 2.42 -5.92 -22.54
CA GLN A 245 3.59 -6.74 -22.91
C GLN A 245 4.74 -5.88 -23.46
N SER A 246 4.43 -4.90 -24.33
CA SER A 246 5.46 -4.01 -24.90
C SER A 246 6.16 -3.14 -23.84
N LEU A 247 5.51 -2.90 -22.71
CA LEU A 247 6.06 -2.18 -21.55
C LEU A 247 6.86 -3.10 -20.60
N GLY A 248 7.15 -4.35 -20.99
CA GLY A 248 7.83 -5.33 -20.15
C GLY A 248 6.98 -5.76 -18.96
N GLY A 249 5.65 -5.60 -19.04
CA GLY A 249 4.77 -5.63 -17.91
C GLY A 249 4.19 -7.00 -17.57
N GLY A 250 3.91 -7.15 -16.28
CA GLY A 250 3.09 -8.20 -15.67
C GLY A 250 2.21 -7.56 -14.59
N CYS A 251 1.58 -8.37 -13.76
CA CYS A 251 0.65 -7.89 -12.72
C CYS A 251 1.27 -6.92 -11.68
N LYS A 252 2.60 -6.74 -11.69
CA LYS A 252 3.33 -5.79 -10.82
C LYS A 252 3.62 -4.46 -11.50
N THR A 253 3.39 -4.34 -12.79
CA THR A 253 3.62 -3.09 -13.52
C THR A 253 2.51 -2.10 -13.19
N PRO A 254 2.85 -0.87 -12.78
CA PRO A 254 1.86 0.14 -12.38
C PRO A 254 1.21 0.79 -13.61
N VAL A 255 0.56 -0.01 -14.46
CA VAL A 255 -0.03 0.38 -15.74
C VAL A 255 -1.55 0.30 -15.67
N GLY A 256 -2.20 1.36 -16.14
CA GLY A 256 -3.60 1.36 -16.51
C GLY A 256 -3.71 1.67 -17.99
N VAL A 257 -4.44 0.86 -18.74
CA VAL A 257 -4.71 1.11 -20.16
C VAL A 257 -6.09 0.58 -20.54
N GLU A 258 -6.80 1.33 -21.33
CA GLU A 258 -8.10 0.98 -21.89
C GLU A 258 -8.08 1.15 -23.41
N CYS A 259 -8.66 0.18 -24.11
CA CYS A 259 -8.91 0.25 -25.53
C CYS A 259 -10.44 0.35 -25.76
N VAL A 260 -10.86 1.51 -26.27
CA VAL A 260 -12.26 1.80 -26.57
C VAL A 260 -12.37 2.24 -28.02
N ASN A 261 -13.21 1.58 -28.81
CA ASN A 261 -13.43 1.88 -30.24
C ASN A 261 -12.13 1.92 -31.08
N GLY A 262 -11.14 1.10 -30.72
CA GLY A 262 -9.85 1.03 -31.40
C GLY A 262 -8.84 2.13 -31.03
N GLU A 263 -9.19 3.00 -30.11
CA GLU A 263 -8.28 3.98 -29.52
C GLU A 263 -7.81 3.48 -28.15
N SER A 264 -6.50 3.52 -27.92
CA SER A 264 -5.88 3.11 -26.67
C SER A 264 -5.34 4.32 -25.92
N ARG A 265 -5.67 4.43 -24.66
CA ARG A 265 -5.17 5.45 -23.75
C ARG A 265 -4.79 4.84 -22.41
N GLY A 266 -3.79 5.38 -21.79
CA GLY A 266 -3.36 4.87 -20.51
C GLY A 266 -2.33 5.73 -19.80
N TYR A 267 -1.95 5.28 -18.63
CA TYR A 267 -0.88 5.85 -17.82
C TYR A 267 -0.06 4.74 -17.17
N MET A 268 1.21 5.03 -16.95
CA MET A 268 2.13 4.21 -16.17
C MET A 268 2.84 5.07 -15.13
N ALA A 269 3.03 4.57 -13.92
CA ALA A 269 3.91 5.25 -12.99
C ALA A 269 5.39 5.00 -13.37
N PRO A 270 6.28 5.98 -13.15
CA PRO A 270 7.71 5.80 -13.37
C PRO A 270 8.27 4.69 -12.46
N GLU A 271 9.37 4.08 -12.83
CA GLU A 271 9.94 2.94 -12.11
C GLU A 271 10.22 3.25 -10.63
N ASN A 272 10.72 4.45 -10.35
CA ASN A 272 11.07 4.92 -9.01
C ASN A 272 9.90 5.53 -8.20
N TRP A 273 8.65 5.47 -8.70
CA TRP A 273 7.49 6.13 -8.11
C TRP A 273 7.31 5.88 -6.59
N ARG A 274 7.63 4.67 -6.16
CA ARG A 274 7.49 4.29 -4.74
C ARG A 274 8.52 5.01 -3.88
N GLU A 275 9.76 5.11 -4.37
CA GLU A 275 10.84 5.82 -3.68
C GLU A 275 10.54 7.32 -3.59
N GLU A 276 10.07 7.93 -4.70
CA GLU A 276 9.65 9.33 -4.73
C GLU A 276 8.55 9.60 -3.69
N TYR A 277 7.48 8.78 -3.72
CA TYR A 277 6.42 8.91 -2.72
C TYR A 277 6.94 8.80 -1.28
N VAL A 278 7.78 7.81 -0.97
CA VAL A 278 8.27 7.60 0.41
C VAL A 278 9.22 8.71 0.82
N SER A 279 10.01 9.23 -0.10
CA SER A 279 10.92 10.35 0.13
C SER A 279 10.21 11.71 0.21
N GLY A 280 8.89 11.75 -0.05
CA GLY A 280 8.09 12.97 0.03
C GLY A 280 8.20 13.86 -1.20
N ASN A 281 8.71 13.33 -2.30
CA ASN A 281 8.75 13.98 -3.59
C ASN A 281 7.45 13.70 -4.35
N SER A 282 7.10 14.59 -5.27
CA SER A 282 6.03 14.37 -6.24
C SER A 282 6.55 13.56 -7.42
N PHE A 283 5.68 12.77 -8.04
CA PHE A 283 5.94 12.09 -9.30
C PHE A 283 4.72 12.22 -10.22
N GLN A 284 4.95 12.16 -11.52
CA GLN A 284 3.88 12.22 -12.52
C GLN A 284 3.71 10.87 -13.20
N LEU A 285 2.48 10.57 -13.57
CA LEU A 285 2.17 9.40 -14.40
C LEU A 285 2.59 9.71 -15.85
N LEU A 286 3.19 8.71 -16.49
CA LEU A 286 3.62 8.77 -17.89
C LEU A 286 2.44 8.35 -18.78
N PRO A 287 1.99 9.19 -19.72
CA PRO A 287 0.92 8.80 -20.64
C PRO A 287 1.36 7.70 -21.60
N ILE A 288 0.44 6.82 -21.93
CA ILE A 288 0.63 5.70 -22.84
C ILE A 288 -0.43 5.73 -23.93
N ASP A 289 -0.03 5.40 -25.14
CA ASP A 289 -0.91 5.12 -26.27
C ASP A 289 -0.65 3.70 -26.83
N LYS A 290 -1.19 3.41 -27.98
CA LYS A 290 -0.99 2.12 -28.66
C LYS A 290 0.46 1.81 -29.07
N TYR A 291 1.36 2.79 -29.03
CA TYR A 291 2.78 2.63 -29.35
C TYR A 291 3.67 2.51 -28.13
N GLY A 292 3.13 2.72 -26.94
CA GLY A 292 3.84 2.66 -25.66
C GLY A 292 3.86 4.00 -24.92
N ILE A 293 4.94 4.32 -24.21
CA ILE A 293 5.05 5.57 -23.46
C ILE A 293 5.17 6.73 -24.44
N THR A 294 4.25 7.68 -24.34
CA THR A 294 4.29 8.91 -25.13
C THR A 294 5.39 9.84 -24.57
N PRO A 295 6.38 10.25 -25.37
CA PRO A 295 7.39 11.20 -24.92
C PRO A 295 6.73 12.49 -24.41
N GLN A 296 6.98 12.85 -23.17
CA GLN A 296 6.62 14.18 -22.67
C GLN A 296 7.62 15.19 -23.23
N PRO A 297 7.20 16.40 -23.64
CA PRO A 297 8.14 17.47 -23.87
C PRO A 297 8.95 17.66 -22.59
N GLU A 298 10.28 17.67 -22.70
CA GLU A 298 11.15 17.95 -21.56
C GLU A 298 10.62 19.20 -20.86
N ASN A 299 10.10 19.05 -19.66
CA ASN A 299 9.81 20.21 -18.82
C ASN A 299 11.15 20.92 -18.66
N GLN A 300 11.31 22.04 -19.35
CA GLN A 300 12.43 22.94 -19.06
C GLN A 300 12.40 23.16 -17.56
N ALA A 301 13.41 22.67 -16.88
CA ALA A 301 13.60 22.92 -15.47
C ALA A 301 13.38 24.43 -15.28
N VAL A 302 12.36 24.80 -14.52
CA VAL A 302 12.18 26.19 -14.14
C VAL A 302 13.50 26.58 -13.49
N PRO A 303 14.21 27.59 -13.99
CA PRO A 303 15.47 27.99 -13.41
C PRO A 303 15.22 28.22 -11.92
N ASP A 304 16.02 27.60 -11.09
CA ASP A 304 16.01 27.79 -9.65
C ASP A 304 16.49 29.21 -9.34
N ASP A 305 15.59 30.17 -9.52
CA ASP A 305 15.81 31.57 -9.16
C ASP A 305 15.63 31.73 -7.64
N ARG A 306 16.30 30.86 -6.87
CA ARG A 306 16.50 31.09 -5.46
C ARG A 306 17.55 32.16 -5.35
N GLY A 307 17.08 33.40 -5.19
CA GLY A 307 17.93 34.52 -4.86
C GLY A 307 18.88 34.16 -3.71
N ASN A 308 20.09 34.68 -3.77
CA ASN A 308 21.14 34.53 -2.79
C ASN A 308 20.57 34.57 -1.36
N PRO A 309 20.68 33.51 -0.54
CA PRO A 309 20.15 33.53 0.80
C PRO A 309 21.01 34.48 1.64
N GLY A 310 20.49 35.65 1.90
CA GLY A 310 20.90 36.39 3.10
C GLY A 310 20.65 35.45 4.27
N HIS A 311 21.57 35.37 5.24
CA HIS A 311 21.59 34.48 6.40
C HIS A 311 20.21 34.10 6.94
N SER A 312 19.55 33.12 6.33
CA SER A 312 18.30 32.57 6.80
C SER A 312 18.60 31.46 7.80
N SER A 313 17.86 31.43 8.91
CA SER A 313 17.96 30.35 9.89
C SER A 313 17.61 29.01 9.22
N LYS A 314 18.34 27.95 9.57
CA LYS A 314 18.10 26.58 9.08
C LYS A 314 17.54 25.68 10.19
N LEU A 315 16.81 24.64 9.80
CA LEU A 315 16.39 23.58 10.70
C LEU A 315 17.41 22.44 10.66
N VAL A 316 18.08 22.17 11.78
CA VAL A 316 18.96 21.01 11.93
C VAL A 316 18.16 19.88 12.55
N SER A 317 18.05 18.74 11.88
CA SER A 317 17.19 17.63 12.29
C SER A 317 17.99 16.39 12.64
N THR A 318 17.69 15.77 13.78
CA THR A 318 18.28 14.47 14.18
C THR A 318 17.57 13.26 13.58
N LEU A 319 16.59 13.45 12.70
CA LEU A 319 15.86 12.36 12.05
C LEU A 319 16.70 11.66 10.98
N ASN A 320 16.53 10.35 10.90
CA ASN A 320 17.12 9.52 9.83
C ASN A 320 16.26 9.50 8.54
N SER A 321 15.12 10.20 8.51
CA SER A 321 14.19 10.23 7.40
C SER A 321 14.34 11.50 6.56
N GLU A 322 14.53 11.34 5.26
CA GLU A 322 14.62 12.46 4.32
C GLU A 322 13.24 13.06 3.98
N ARG A 323 12.15 12.27 4.10
CA ARG A 323 10.80 12.70 3.72
C ARG A 323 10.39 14.03 4.34
N MET A 324 10.59 14.18 5.65
CA MET A 324 10.26 15.42 6.34
C MET A 324 11.13 16.57 5.81
N GLY A 325 12.43 16.34 5.68
CA GLY A 325 13.36 17.33 5.14
C GLY A 325 12.98 17.80 3.74
N ASN A 326 12.65 16.87 2.84
CA ASN A 326 12.21 17.20 1.49
C ASN A 326 10.91 18.01 1.47
N LYS A 327 9.91 17.60 2.26
CA LYS A 327 8.66 18.36 2.37
C LYS A 327 8.86 19.78 2.90
N LEU A 328 9.70 19.94 3.92
CA LEU A 328 10.00 21.27 4.46
C LEU A 328 10.81 22.12 3.48
N ARG A 329 11.77 21.55 2.75
CA ARG A 329 12.50 22.26 1.67
C ARG A 329 11.53 22.72 0.58
N ASN A 330 10.57 21.89 0.19
CA ASN A 330 9.53 22.26 -0.77
C ASN A 330 8.63 23.41 -0.27
N MET A 331 8.56 23.62 1.06
CA MET A 331 7.87 24.77 1.70
C MET A 331 8.80 25.98 1.92
N GLY A 332 10.04 25.93 1.42
CA GLY A 332 11.01 27.01 1.53
C GLY A 332 11.81 27.05 2.84
N ILE A 333 11.74 25.99 3.64
CA ILE A 333 12.51 25.86 4.90
C ILE A 333 13.82 25.12 4.61
N GLU A 334 14.97 25.75 4.86
CA GLU A 334 16.25 25.09 4.74
C GLU A 334 16.41 24.02 5.83
N VAL A 335 16.66 22.77 5.45
CA VAL A 335 16.77 21.64 6.39
C VAL A 335 18.08 20.90 6.18
N LEU A 336 18.83 20.75 7.27
CA LEU A 336 20.02 19.91 7.34
C LEU A 336 19.76 18.70 8.23
N ASN A 337 19.81 17.51 7.66
CA ASN A 337 19.67 16.27 8.42
C ASN A 337 21.04 15.87 9.01
N THR A 338 21.10 15.77 10.33
CA THR A 338 22.28 15.37 11.09
C THR A 338 21.92 14.23 12.04
N PRO A 339 21.76 13.00 11.54
CA PRO A 339 21.41 11.86 12.37
C PRO A 339 22.57 11.51 13.33
N VAL A 340 22.28 11.52 14.64
CA VAL A 340 23.24 11.23 15.73
C VAL A 340 23.10 9.81 16.29
N ILE A 341 22.22 9.02 15.69
CA ILE A 341 21.97 7.62 16.04
C ILE A 341 22.26 6.76 14.82
N GLU A 342 22.94 5.66 15.04
CA GLU A 342 23.12 4.59 14.09
C GLU A 342 22.21 3.41 14.46
N LEU A 343 21.52 2.88 13.47
CA LEU A 343 20.63 1.73 13.59
C LEU A 343 21.17 0.59 12.72
N SER A 344 21.38 -0.58 13.32
CA SER A 344 21.88 -1.77 12.64
C SER A 344 21.03 -3.00 12.93
N GLU A 345 20.91 -3.90 11.95
CA GLU A 345 20.13 -5.12 12.05
C GLU A 345 20.85 -6.16 12.93
N ILE A 346 20.10 -6.91 13.74
CA ILE A 346 20.59 -8.06 14.50
C ILE A 346 19.84 -9.31 14.01
N LYS A 347 20.25 -9.85 12.88
CA LYS A 347 19.56 -10.98 12.23
C LYS A 347 19.48 -12.22 13.10
N ASN A 348 20.57 -12.57 13.79
CA ASN A 348 20.68 -13.79 14.60
C ASN A 348 19.73 -13.84 15.80
N ASN A 349 19.13 -12.70 16.18
CA ASN A 349 18.18 -12.64 17.28
C ASN A 349 16.72 -12.86 16.85
N TRP A 350 16.47 -12.93 15.55
CA TRP A 350 15.12 -13.19 15.06
C TRP A 350 14.78 -14.66 15.29
N PRO A 351 13.64 -14.95 15.98
CA PRO A 351 13.25 -16.31 16.23
C PRO A 351 12.87 -17.01 14.93
N GLU A 352 13.13 -18.31 14.85
CA GLU A 352 12.52 -19.14 13.83
C GLU A 352 11.00 -19.03 13.94
N PHE A 353 10.35 -18.84 12.80
CA PHE A 353 8.91 -18.69 12.73
C PHE A 353 8.34 -19.51 11.58
N HIS A 354 7.42 -20.41 11.90
CA HIS A 354 6.64 -21.19 10.96
C HIS A 354 5.16 -20.94 11.22
N LEU A 355 4.45 -20.55 10.16
CA LEU A 355 3.02 -20.30 10.23
C LEU A 355 2.25 -21.61 10.19
N ASP A 356 1.52 -21.91 11.25
CA ASP A 356 0.54 -22.98 11.23
C ASP A 356 -0.70 -22.54 10.42
N VAL A 357 -0.80 -23.00 9.20
CA VAL A 357 -1.93 -22.69 8.30
C VAL A 357 -3.19 -23.48 8.61
N THR A 358 -3.15 -24.41 9.58
CA THR A 358 -4.32 -25.22 9.99
C THR A 358 -5.23 -24.46 10.95
N ILE A 359 -4.69 -23.49 11.70
CA ILE A 359 -5.49 -22.63 12.57
C ILE A 359 -6.31 -21.61 11.77
N PRO A 360 -7.44 -21.14 12.32
CA PRO A 360 -8.25 -20.11 11.68
C PRO A 360 -7.45 -18.82 11.40
N ARG A 361 -7.64 -18.21 10.24
CA ARG A 361 -6.87 -17.02 9.81
C ARG A 361 -7.01 -15.80 10.73
N ASN A 362 -8.13 -15.67 11.41
CA ASN A 362 -8.35 -14.61 12.40
C ASN A 362 -7.57 -14.83 13.70
N GLU A 363 -6.91 -15.98 13.85
CA GLU A 363 -6.03 -16.33 14.97
C GLU A 363 -4.55 -16.32 14.58
N TRP A 364 -4.24 -16.04 13.30
CA TRP A 364 -2.86 -15.96 12.85
C TRP A 364 -2.09 -14.85 13.57
N PRO A 365 -0.82 -15.07 13.87
CA PRO A 365 0.02 -14.06 14.52
C PRO A 365 0.02 -12.72 13.78
N ILE A 366 0.26 -11.65 14.55
CA ILE A 366 0.42 -10.28 14.00
C ILE A 366 1.80 -9.77 14.38
N LEU A 367 2.53 -9.28 13.39
CA LEU A 367 3.83 -8.60 13.59
C LEU A 367 3.59 -7.12 13.93
N ILE A 368 4.01 -6.70 15.12
CA ILE A 368 3.83 -5.35 15.64
C ILE A 368 5.10 -4.55 15.40
N LEU A 369 5.01 -3.50 14.60
CA LEU A 369 6.14 -2.67 14.19
C LEU A 369 6.04 -1.29 14.83
N THR A 370 6.96 -1.01 15.75
CA THR A 370 6.96 0.21 16.57
C THR A 370 7.85 1.34 16.01
N SER A 371 8.56 1.08 14.91
CA SER A 371 9.40 2.09 14.25
C SER A 371 9.60 1.78 12.76
N PRO A 372 9.96 2.78 11.94
CA PRO A 372 10.35 2.57 10.54
C PRO A 372 11.52 1.59 10.39
N PHE A 373 12.49 1.60 11.31
CA PHE A 373 13.63 0.69 11.23
C PHE A 373 13.25 -0.76 11.56
N ALA A 374 12.34 -0.97 12.53
CA ALA A 374 11.80 -2.30 12.79
C ALA A 374 11.12 -2.90 11.55
N SER A 375 10.42 -2.07 10.76
CA SER A 375 9.79 -2.53 9.51
C SER A 375 10.81 -2.87 8.42
N ARG A 376 11.91 -2.13 8.33
CA ARG A 376 13.04 -2.45 7.44
C ARG A 376 13.64 -3.81 7.80
N CYS A 377 13.98 -4.03 9.08
CA CYS A 377 14.51 -5.31 9.55
C CYS A 377 13.53 -6.45 9.26
N ALA A 378 12.24 -6.27 9.57
CA ALA A 378 11.22 -7.28 9.29
C ALA A 378 11.14 -7.62 7.80
N SER A 379 11.21 -6.62 6.92
CA SER A 379 11.18 -6.83 5.47
C SER A 379 12.38 -7.63 4.96
N MET A 380 13.57 -7.37 5.50
CA MET A 380 14.77 -8.14 5.17
C MET A 380 14.66 -9.59 5.67
N MET A 381 14.08 -9.79 6.85
CA MET A 381 13.89 -11.14 7.41
C MET A 381 12.85 -11.98 6.67
N VAL A 382 11.98 -11.40 5.84
CA VAL A 382 11.04 -12.16 5.00
C VAL A 382 11.77 -13.07 4.00
N GLU A 383 12.99 -12.72 3.56
CA GLU A 383 13.80 -13.59 2.69
C GLU A 383 14.27 -14.85 3.43
N GLU A 384 14.63 -14.72 4.71
CA GLU A 384 15.11 -15.82 5.57
C GLU A 384 13.94 -16.57 6.24
N ILE A 385 12.85 -15.85 6.56
CA ILE A 385 11.64 -16.35 7.23
C ILE A 385 10.41 -15.98 6.40
N PRO A 386 10.12 -16.69 5.29
CA PRO A 386 9.06 -16.33 4.34
C PRO A 386 7.65 -16.22 4.96
N ASP A 387 7.41 -16.95 6.03
CA ASP A 387 6.11 -16.96 6.72
C ASP A 387 5.79 -15.61 7.40
N LEU A 388 6.79 -14.79 7.71
CA LEU A 388 6.56 -13.40 8.17
C LEU A 388 5.85 -12.55 7.12
N GLY A 389 6.10 -12.80 5.84
CA GLY A 389 5.43 -12.12 4.73
C GLY A 389 3.97 -12.56 4.52
N LYS A 390 3.54 -13.67 5.13
CA LYS A 390 2.17 -14.20 5.02
C LYS A 390 1.22 -13.66 6.09
N ILE A 391 1.73 -13.22 7.24
CA ILE A 391 0.93 -12.70 8.36
C ILE A 391 0.65 -11.20 8.23
N GLN A 392 -0.29 -10.70 9.01
CA GLN A 392 -0.59 -9.26 9.07
C GLN A 392 0.52 -8.50 9.81
N TRP A 393 0.87 -7.32 9.28
CA TRP A 393 1.76 -6.37 9.93
C TRP A 393 0.96 -5.18 10.44
N LEU A 394 1.14 -4.84 11.71
CA LEU A 394 0.57 -3.67 12.36
C LEU A 394 1.67 -2.63 12.54
N ALA A 395 1.54 -1.50 11.88
CA ALA A 395 2.40 -0.34 12.04
C ALA A 395 1.85 0.59 13.13
N ILE A 396 2.72 1.07 14.02
CA ILE A 396 2.34 2.04 15.05
C ILE A 396 1.70 3.29 14.46
N GLY A 397 2.27 3.84 13.40
CA GLY A 397 1.80 5.05 12.75
C GLY A 397 2.19 5.13 11.28
N SER A 398 1.81 6.24 10.64
CA SER A 398 1.98 6.47 9.20
C SER A 398 3.44 6.38 8.71
N GLY A 399 4.41 6.84 9.49
CA GLY A 399 5.84 6.75 9.16
C GLY A 399 6.31 5.30 9.06
N THR A 400 5.90 4.45 10.01
CA THR A 400 6.22 3.02 10.00
C THR A 400 5.48 2.30 8.87
N ALA A 401 4.21 2.65 8.60
CA ALA A 401 3.45 2.08 7.50
C ALA A 401 4.07 2.41 6.13
N ARG A 402 4.55 3.65 5.93
CA ARG A 402 5.29 4.02 4.71
C ARG A 402 6.63 3.28 4.58
N SER A 403 7.32 3.04 5.70
CA SER A 403 8.54 2.23 5.69
C SER A 403 8.26 0.78 5.30
N CYS A 404 7.18 0.17 5.82
CA CYS A 404 6.71 -1.14 5.36
C CYS A 404 6.45 -1.14 3.84
N PHE A 405 5.80 -0.11 3.35
CA PHE A 405 5.47 0.06 1.93
C PHE A 405 6.74 0.20 1.07
N ARG A 406 7.72 1.01 1.52
CA ARG A 406 9.02 1.19 0.86
C ARG A 406 9.71 -0.14 0.58
N HIS A 407 9.71 -1.02 1.57
CA HIS A 407 10.43 -2.29 1.53
C HIS A 407 9.61 -3.45 0.94
N GLY A 408 8.50 -3.17 0.25
CA GLY A 408 7.72 -4.18 -0.48
C GLY A 408 6.80 -5.05 0.38
N ASN A 409 6.67 -4.74 1.68
CA ASN A 409 5.79 -5.44 2.62
C ASN A 409 4.82 -4.45 3.30
N PRO A 410 3.86 -3.84 2.57
CA PRO A 410 2.94 -2.87 3.12
C PRO A 410 2.21 -3.42 4.35
N ALA A 411 2.09 -2.61 5.39
CA ALA A 411 1.32 -2.96 6.58
C ALA A 411 -0.16 -3.18 6.23
N SER A 412 -0.80 -4.10 6.93
CA SER A 412 -2.25 -4.36 6.80
C SER A 412 -3.07 -3.53 7.78
N ILE A 413 -2.42 -3.04 8.84
CA ILE A 413 -3.04 -2.26 9.91
C ILE A 413 -2.10 -1.10 10.25
N CYS A 414 -2.67 0.10 10.44
CA CYS A 414 -1.96 1.26 10.98
C CYS A 414 -2.76 1.78 12.18
N ALA A 415 -2.17 1.74 13.37
CA ALA A 415 -2.85 2.14 14.60
C ALA A 415 -3.02 3.67 14.74
N ASN A 416 -2.27 4.46 13.95
CA ASN A 416 -2.17 5.93 14.09
C ASN A 416 -1.83 6.37 15.53
N ALA A 417 -1.05 5.55 16.23
CA ALA A 417 -0.59 5.83 17.57
C ALA A 417 0.69 6.65 17.54
N SER A 418 0.78 7.63 18.44
CA SER A 418 1.95 8.50 18.57
C SER A 418 3.02 7.93 19.50
N ASN A 419 2.65 6.97 20.35
CA ASN A 419 3.53 6.36 21.34
C ASN A 419 3.12 4.92 21.68
N SER A 420 3.97 4.22 22.44
CA SER A 420 3.75 2.81 22.80
C SER A 420 2.49 2.59 23.63
N LYS A 421 2.07 3.56 24.46
CA LYS A 421 0.87 3.44 25.30
C LYS A 421 -0.42 3.51 24.46
N GLU A 422 -0.47 4.42 23.49
CA GLU A 422 -1.58 4.49 22.54
C GLU A 422 -1.65 3.24 21.67
N LEU A 423 -0.49 2.71 21.23
CA LEU A 423 -0.44 1.46 20.49
C LEU A 423 -0.95 0.28 21.35
N GLU A 424 -0.57 0.22 22.63
CA GLU A 424 -1.04 -0.79 23.58
C GLU A 424 -2.58 -0.73 23.72
N ASN A 425 -3.15 0.46 23.88
CA ASN A 425 -4.60 0.66 23.94
C ASN A 425 -5.28 0.20 22.63
N TYR A 426 -4.74 0.62 21.48
CA TYR A 426 -5.27 0.19 20.19
C TYR A 426 -5.29 -1.34 20.06
N ILE A 427 -4.20 -2.03 20.47
CA ILE A 427 -4.13 -3.49 20.42
C ILE A 427 -5.21 -4.12 21.31
N LYS A 428 -5.37 -3.65 22.54
CA LYS A 428 -6.38 -4.16 23.48
C LYS A 428 -7.82 -4.00 22.99
N GLU A 429 -8.09 -2.92 22.26
CA GLU A 429 -9.42 -2.61 21.76
C GLU A 429 -9.75 -3.31 20.44
N ASN A 430 -8.75 -3.56 19.59
CA ASN A 430 -8.98 -3.93 18.19
C ASN A 430 -8.44 -5.32 17.80
N ILE A 431 -7.60 -5.94 18.64
CA ILE A 431 -7.01 -7.25 18.34
C ILE A 431 -7.55 -8.28 19.35
N PRO A 432 -8.05 -9.44 18.88
CA PRO A 432 -8.47 -10.50 19.77
C PRO A 432 -7.32 -11.04 20.64
N SER A 433 -7.56 -11.32 21.92
CA SER A 433 -6.51 -11.74 22.87
C SER A 433 -5.91 -13.11 22.58
N ASN A 434 -6.59 -13.95 21.79
CA ASN A 434 -6.08 -15.25 21.34
C ASN A 434 -5.06 -15.15 20.19
N VAL A 435 -4.83 -13.96 19.64
CA VAL A 435 -3.82 -13.71 18.60
C VAL A 435 -2.44 -13.58 19.24
N ASN A 436 -1.45 -14.31 18.71
CA ASN A 436 -0.05 -14.17 19.14
C ASN A 436 0.58 -12.89 18.55
N LEU A 437 1.21 -12.07 19.39
CA LEU A 437 1.84 -10.82 19.01
C LEU A 437 3.36 -10.99 18.92
N LEU A 438 3.93 -10.68 17.77
CA LEU A 438 5.37 -10.75 17.48
C LEU A 438 5.94 -9.33 17.49
N ILE A 439 6.87 -9.01 18.41
CA ILE A 439 7.33 -7.63 18.62
C ILE A 439 8.85 -7.53 18.55
N PRO A 440 9.45 -7.23 17.40
CA PRO A 440 10.86 -6.85 17.31
C PRO A 440 11.05 -5.44 17.88
N ARG A 441 11.97 -5.29 18.82
CA ARG A 441 12.29 -4.02 19.48
C ARG A 441 13.75 -3.62 19.30
N SER A 442 14.04 -2.35 19.58
CA SER A 442 15.40 -1.83 19.68
C SER A 442 16.13 -2.38 20.91
N SER A 443 17.45 -2.44 20.87
CA SER A 443 18.32 -2.81 21.99
C SER A 443 18.14 -1.89 23.20
N VAL A 444 17.86 -0.61 23.00
CA VAL A 444 17.59 0.38 24.06
C VAL A 444 16.10 0.43 24.46
N GLY A 445 15.22 -0.29 23.76
CA GLY A 445 13.79 -0.34 24.06
C GLY A 445 13.49 -1.18 25.30
N ASN A 446 12.58 -0.73 26.17
CA ASN A 446 12.10 -1.51 27.31
C ASN A 446 11.02 -2.52 26.91
N ASN A 447 10.71 -3.46 27.82
CA ASN A 447 9.69 -4.48 27.63
C ASN A 447 8.30 -4.11 28.20
N ASN A 448 8.10 -2.86 28.62
CA ASN A 448 6.88 -2.46 29.33
C ASN A 448 5.60 -2.78 28.53
N MET A 449 5.54 -2.40 27.25
CA MET A 449 4.39 -2.68 26.40
C MET A 449 4.14 -4.21 26.28
N ALA A 450 5.18 -4.99 26.04
CA ALA A 450 5.05 -6.45 25.95
C ALA A 450 4.55 -7.08 27.26
N ASN A 451 5.05 -6.61 28.40
CA ASN A 451 4.63 -7.08 29.71
C ASN A 451 3.18 -6.69 30.03
N ASN A 452 2.78 -5.44 29.71
CA ASN A 452 1.40 -4.98 29.89
C ASN A 452 0.40 -5.76 29.01
N LEU A 453 0.78 -6.08 27.78
CA LEU A 453 -0.05 -6.90 26.90
C LEU A 453 -0.15 -8.35 27.40
N LYS A 454 0.93 -8.93 27.94
CA LYS A 454 0.88 -10.24 28.61
C LYS A 454 -0.06 -10.23 29.81
N THR A 455 0.01 -9.18 30.64
CA THR A 455 -0.89 -9.00 31.78
C THR A 455 -2.35 -8.85 31.34
N ALA A 456 -2.59 -8.27 30.15
CA ALA A 456 -3.92 -8.17 29.54
C ALA A 456 -4.41 -9.46 28.86
N GLY A 457 -3.66 -10.56 28.94
CA GLY A 457 -4.05 -11.88 28.43
C GLY A 457 -3.59 -12.22 27.02
N PHE A 458 -2.75 -11.40 26.40
CA PHE A 458 -2.18 -11.72 25.08
C PHE A 458 -0.97 -12.64 25.20
N THR A 459 -0.81 -13.53 24.22
CA THR A 459 0.46 -14.21 23.98
C THR A 459 1.39 -13.25 23.23
N VAL A 460 2.57 -12.94 23.83
CA VAL A 460 3.51 -11.97 23.28
C VAL A 460 4.92 -12.53 23.23
N ASN A 461 5.48 -12.57 22.02
CA ASN A 461 6.88 -12.87 21.75
C ASN A 461 7.60 -11.56 21.39
N SER A 462 8.51 -11.11 22.26
CA SER A 462 9.29 -9.88 22.03
C SER A 462 10.79 -10.16 22.13
N TRP A 463 11.55 -9.62 21.17
CA TRP A 463 13.00 -9.80 21.09
C TRP A 463 13.70 -8.52 20.64
N VAL A 464 15.03 -8.46 20.85
CA VAL A 464 15.85 -7.37 20.30
C VAL A 464 16.14 -7.68 18.83
N GLY A 465 15.46 -7.01 17.92
CA GLY A 465 15.56 -7.21 16.48
C GLY A 465 16.58 -6.30 15.78
N TYR A 466 16.99 -5.22 16.46
CA TYR A 466 17.97 -4.27 15.93
C TYR A 466 18.66 -3.49 17.04
N GLU A 467 19.88 -3.04 16.75
CA GLU A 467 20.69 -2.21 17.62
C GLU A 467 20.43 -0.73 17.36
N ASN A 468 20.45 0.04 18.44
CA ASN A 468 20.40 1.49 18.43
C ASN A 468 21.64 1.97 19.20
N SER A 469 22.60 2.51 18.49
CA SER A 469 23.85 2.99 19.04
C SER A 469 24.08 4.47 18.72
N ARG A 470 24.96 5.10 19.49
CA ARG A 470 25.37 6.46 19.21
C ARG A 470 26.20 6.49 17.94
N LYS A 471 25.90 7.45 17.04
CA LYS A 471 26.75 7.80 15.91
C LYS A 471 27.66 8.95 16.31
N ASN A 472 28.97 8.81 16.07
CA ASN A 472 29.89 9.91 16.20
C ASN A 472 29.72 10.85 15.00
N VAL A 473 29.41 12.11 15.28
CA VAL A 473 29.15 13.13 14.28
C VAL A 473 29.96 14.37 14.62
N GLU A 474 30.62 14.93 13.62
CA GLU A 474 31.22 16.25 13.68
C GLU A 474 30.26 17.22 12.98
N PHE A 475 30.08 18.38 13.58
CA PHE A 475 29.21 19.43 13.08
C PHE A 475 29.84 20.78 13.43
N ASP A 476 30.27 21.50 12.40
CA ASP A 476 31.22 22.59 12.60
C ASP A 476 30.59 23.87 13.15
N GLU A 477 29.39 24.26 12.67
CA GLU A 477 28.80 25.52 13.13
C GLU A 477 27.27 25.49 13.08
N MET A 478 26.63 26.05 14.11
CA MET A 478 25.24 26.33 14.23
C MET A 478 25.05 27.74 14.75
N ASN A 479 24.27 28.55 14.06
CA ASN A 479 23.96 29.91 14.48
C ASN A 479 22.94 29.88 15.62
N ALA A 480 22.96 30.88 16.49
CA ALA A 480 21.99 31.00 17.58
C ALA A 480 20.52 31.07 17.05
N GLN A 481 20.33 31.58 15.84
CA GLN A 481 19.02 31.65 15.18
C GLN A 481 18.60 30.36 14.49
N ASP A 482 19.48 29.36 14.32
CA ASP A 482 19.12 28.06 13.81
C ASP A 482 18.19 27.33 14.80
N VAL A 483 17.46 26.36 14.31
CA VAL A 483 16.51 25.58 15.12
C VAL A 483 16.93 24.12 15.11
N LEU A 484 17.02 23.49 16.27
CA LEU A 484 17.37 22.08 16.38
C LEU A 484 16.10 21.24 16.61
N LEU A 485 15.86 20.25 15.77
CA LEU A 485 14.81 19.25 15.97
C LEU A 485 15.40 17.97 16.58
N ILE A 486 15.02 17.66 17.80
CA ILE A 486 15.39 16.42 18.49
C ILE A 486 14.25 15.41 18.42
N SER A 487 14.48 14.30 17.77
CA SER A 487 13.45 13.29 17.45
C SER A 487 13.15 12.30 18.59
N SER A 488 14.06 12.09 19.53
CA SER A 488 13.92 11.10 20.59
C SER A 488 14.83 11.39 21.79
N PRO A 489 14.55 10.79 22.99
CA PRO A 489 15.45 10.89 24.14
C PRO A 489 16.87 10.40 23.84
N SER A 490 17.03 9.31 23.06
CA SER A 490 18.34 8.81 22.66
C SER A 490 19.09 9.78 21.75
N SER A 491 18.36 10.49 20.87
CA SER A 491 18.97 11.55 20.03
C SER A 491 19.45 12.73 20.88
N ALA A 492 18.72 13.11 21.95
CA ALA A 492 19.16 14.15 22.88
C ALA A 492 20.48 13.78 23.58
N LYS A 493 20.55 12.56 24.11
CA LYS A 493 21.79 12.03 24.75
C LYS A 493 22.96 11.97 23.77
N SER A 494 22.69 11.53 22.54
CA SER A 494 23.73 11.42 21.51
C SER A 494 24.22 12.79 21.05
N TRP A 495 23.32 13.78 20.94
CA TRP A 495 23.67 15.16 20.62
C TRP A 495 24.61 15.76 21.66
N ASP A 496 24.25 15.62 22.94
CA ASP A 496 25.06 16.05 24.06
C ASP A 496 26.43 15.33 24.13
N SER A 497 26.40 14.01 24.01
CA SER A 497 27.63 13.20 24.07
C SER A 497 28.61 13.47 22.92
N ASN A 498 28.12 13.94 21.77
CA ASN A 498 28.95 14.40 20.65
C ASN A 498 29.41 15.86 20.83
N GLN A 499 29.02 16.53 21.92
CA GLN A 499 29.36 17.94 22.21
C GLN A 499 28.95 18.90 21.08
N LEU A 500 27.84 18.60 20.36
CA LEU A 500 27.37 19.40 19.23
C LEU A 500 26.79 20.74 19.67
N PRO A 501 26.81 21.78 18.82
CA PRO A 501 26.28 23.10 19.14
C PRO A 501 24.80 23.06 19.59
N VAL A 502 24.41 23.91 20.51
CA VAL A 502 23.06 24.04 21.03
C VAL A 502 22.53 25.44 20.67
N PRO A 503 21.46 25.55 19.87
CA PRO A 503 20.85 26.85 19.53
C PRO A 503 19.91 27.35 20.63
N ASP A 504 19.41 28.57 20.46
CA ASP A 504 18.44 29.17 21.39
C ASP A 504 17.09 28.43 21.40
N THR A 505 16.71 27.77 20.30
CA THR A 505 15.44 27.07 20.15
C THR A 505 15.61 25.61 19.76
N VAL A 506 14.95 24.72 20.52
CA VAL A 506 14.87 23.28 20.24
C VAL A 506 13.42 22.85 20.11
N LEU A 507 13.08 22.23 18.99
CA LEU A 507 11.82 21.53 18.78
C LEU A 507 11.97 20.06 19.15
N CYS A 508 10.96 19.45 19.76
CA CYS A 508 10.98 18.03 20.07
C CYS A 508 9.63 17.34 19.80
N MET A 509 9.70 16.04 19.49
CA MET A 509 8.55 15.25 19.01
C MET A 509 7.70 14.64 20.13
N GLY A 510 7.85 15.07 21.38
CA GLY A 510 7.04 14.58 22.48
C GLY A 510 7.58 14.90 23.86
N LEU A 511 6.72 14.75 24.88
CA LEU A 511 7.01 15.11 26.27
C LEU A 511 8.21 14.31 26.86
N THR A 512 8.37 13.03 26.51
CA THR A 512 9.50 12.22 26.97
C THR A 512 10.83 12.75 26.47
N THR A 513 10.84 13.24 25.23
CA THR A 513 12.05 13.89 24.64
C THR A 513 12.31 15.22 25.32
N LYS A 514 11.28 16.04 25.56
CA LYS A 514 11.39 17.28 26.31
C LYS A 514 12.01 17.07 27.70
N THR A 515 11.48 16.11 28.45
CA THR A 515 11.99 15.75 29.78
C THR A 515 13.47 15.36 29.74
N GLU A 516 13.87 14.58 28.74
CA GLU A 516 15.29 14.19 28.58
C GLU A 516 16.17 15.41 28.26
N ILE A 517 15.74 16.29 27.35
CA ILE A 517 16.47 17.51 27.00
C ILE A 517 16.66 18.38 28.25
N GLN A 518 15.62 18.57 29.07
CA GLN A 518 15.64 19.38 30.29
C GLN A 518 16.58 18.81 31.38
N ASN A 519 16.89 17.50 31.33
CA ASN A 519 17.85 16.87 32.26
C ASN A 519 19.32 17.05 31.80
N ILE A 520 19.56 17.62 30.63
CA ILE A 520 20.91 17.83 30.09
C ILE A 520 21.32 19.29 30.32
N GLU A 521 22.35 19.53 31.13
CA GLU A 521 22.79 20.85 31.59
C GLU A 521 23.05 21.84 30.44
N ARG A 522 23.58 21.35 29.30
CA ARG A 522 23.89 22.19 28.14
C ARG A 522 22.66 22.84 27.48
N PHE A 523 21.46 22.33 27.73
CA PHE A 523 20.22 22.89 27.21
C PHE A 523 19.48 23.79 28.22
N ASN A 524 20.07 24.13 29.37
CA ASN A 524 19.41 24.93 30.41
C ASN A 524 18.98 26.33 29.95
N ASN A 525 19.64 26.91 28.97
CA ASN A 525 19.34 28.24 28.43
C ASN A 525 18.58 28.19 27.10
N THR A 526 18.06 27.03 26.72
CA THR A 526 17.39 26.80 25.43
C THR A 526 15.89 26.74 25.61
N GLU A 527 15.16 27.40 24.74
CA GLU A 527 13.69 27.24 24.67
C GLU A 527 13.35 25.89 24.06
N VAL A 528 12.64 25.03 24.82
CA VAL A 528 12.26 23.68 24.38
C VAL A 528 10.78 23.60 24.11
N ILE A 529 10.39 23.47 22.85
CA ILE A 529 9.01 23.44 22.34
C ILE A 529 8.65 22.02 21.92
N VAL A 530 7.53 21.51 22.44
CA VAL A 530 6.96 20.23 22.01
C VAL A 530 6.06 20.47 20.81
N LEU A 531 6.28 19.73 19.74
CA LEU A 531 5.44 19.77 18.54
C LEU A 531 4.14 19.00 18.78
N ASP A 532 3.03 19.62 18.44
CA ASP A 532 1.70 19.03 18.47
C ASP A 532 1.28 18.55 17.08
N GLY A 533 0.81 17.30 16.97
CA GLY A 533 0.29 16.75 15.71
C GLY A 533 1.36 16.30 14.70
N PRO A 534 1.03 16.27 13.40
CA PRO A 534 1.95 15.84 12.36
C PRO A 534 3.18 16.72 12.26
N VAL A 535 4.37 16.14 12.37
CA VAL A 535 5.64 16.87 12.56
C VAL A 535 5.92 17.91 11.48
N THR A 536 5.70 17.58 10.23
CA THR A 536 5.98 18.49 9.10
C THR A 536 5.11 19.75 9.16
N GLU A 537 3.83 19.57 9.39
CA GLU A 537 2.84 20.65 9.47
C GLU A 537 3.09 21.53 10.71
N SER A 538 3.36 20.89 11.84
CA SER A 538 3.65 21.62 13.10
C SER A 538 4.94 22.45 13.00
N ILE A 539 5.98 21.93 12.32
CA ILE A 539 7.21 22.69 12.06
C ILE A 539 6.91 23.84 11.09
N SER A 540 6.20 23.60 10.00
CA SER A 540 5.88 24.62 9.01
C SER A 540 5.05 25.76 9.62
N GLN A 541 4.07 25.42 10.43
CA GLN A 541 3.26 26.41 11.15
C GLN A 541 4.14 27.21 12.12
N TRP A 542 4.89 26.52 12.98
CA TRP A 542 5.78 27.20 13.94
C TRP A 542 6.78 28.10 13.22
N TRP A 543 7.35 27.64 12.10
CA TRP A 543 8.31 28.39 11.31
C TRP A 543 7.71 29.68 10.75
N SER A 544 6.51 29.60 10.19
CA SER A 544 5.80 30.77 9.64
C SER A 544 5.46 31.82 10.70
N GLU A 545 5.27 31.41 11.95
CA GLU A 545 4.94 32.28 13.08
C GLU A 545 6.18 32.92 13.73
N ASN A 546 7.34 32.24 13.70
CA ASN A 546 8.53 32.59 14.48
C ASN A 546 9.78 32.92 13.64
N ARG A 547 9.75 32.60 12.34
CA ARG A 547 10.88 32.85 11.43
C ARG A 547 10.32 33.44 10.12
N LYS A 548 10.56 34.72 9.90
CA LYS A 548 10.19 35.45 8.67
C LYS A 548 11.42 35.79 7.86
#